data_3205f4e1dc15cf8f6d94780a57c094d1
#
_entry.id   3205f4e1dc15cf8f6d94780a57c094d1
#
_cell.length_a   1.000
_cell.length_b   1.000
_cell.length_c   1.000
_cell.angle_alpha   90.00
_cell.angle_beta   90.00
_cell.angle_gamma   90.00
#
_symmetry.space_group_name_H-M   'P 1'
#
loop_
_entity.id
_entity.type
_entity.pdbx_description
1 polymer ?
#
loop_
_entity_poly.entity_id
_entity_poly.type
_entity_poly.pdbx_seq_one_letter_code
_entity_poly.pdbx_strand_id
1 'polypeptide(L)'
;ANEQYQVVIEYIAKPNDLKKGGSNAITEDKGLYFINPSGENLFKMPQIWTQGETQASSAWFPTIDSPNEKMTQEIYMTVQDRFTTLSNGLLVDSKKNTDGTRTDHWQLNEPHSPYLAMLAVGEFVKITDTPWNGKEVSYYVEKLYANHAKAIFGDTREMIDFFSNKLGVPYAWPKYAQIAVRDYVSGAMENTSAT
;
A
#
# COMPACT_ATOMS: atom_id res chain seq x y z
N ALA A 1 -3.33 6.52 -34.78
CA ALA A 1 -4.15 7.42 -33.97
C ALA A 1 -3.52 7.48 -32.56
N ASN A 2 -2.97 8.63 -32.20
CA ASN A 2 -2.41 8.91 -30.87
C ASN A 2 -3.30 9.94 -30.18
N GLU A 3 -4.59 9.61 -30.01
CA GLU A 3 -5.50 10.46 -29.26
C GLU A 3 -5.35 10.20 -27.77
N GLN A 4 -5.18 11.25 -26.98
CA GLN A 4 -5.27 11.21 -25.54
C GLN A 4 -6.71 11.51 -25.13
N TYR A 5 -7.24 10.75 -24.18
CA TYR A 5 -8.55 10.98 -23.59
C TYR A 5 -8.48 10.87 -22.08
N GLN A 6 -9.43 11.49 -21.42
CA GLN A 6 -9.61 11.39 -19.97
C GLN A 6 -10.99 10.82 -19.69
N VAL A 7 -11.05 9.90 -18.75
CA VAL A 7 -12.31 9.35 -18.20
C VAL A 7 -12.36 9.71 -16.72
N VAL A 8 -13.50 10.24 -16.29
CA VAL A 8 -13.78 10.52 -14.87
C VAL A 8 -14.88 9.60 -14.42
N ILE A 9 -14.65 8.88 -13.34
CA ILE A 9 -15.59 7.94 -12.76
C ILE A 9 -15.78 8.28 -11.29
N GLU A 10 -17.00 8.64 -10.90
CA GLU A 10 -17.39 8.80 -9.49
C GLU A 10 -18.06 7.51 -9.00
N TYR A 11 -17.60 6.96 -7.89
CA TYR A 11 -18.10 5.68 -7.40
C TYR A 11 -17.96 5.51 -5.88
N ILE A 12 -18.66 4.54 -5.35
CA ILE A 12 -18.49 4.03 -3.99
C ILE A 12 -18.05 2.58 -4.09
N ALA A 13 -16.83 2.30 -3.65
CA ALA A 13 -16.34 0.92 -3.58
C ALA A 13 -17.06 0.16 -2.45
N LYS A 14 -17.56 -1.04 -2.77
CA LYS A 14 -18.24 -1.94 -1.82
C LYS A 14 -17.63 -3.34 -1.85
N PRO A 15 -16.36 -3.48 -1.40
CA PRO A 15 -15.63 -4.74 -1.51
C PRO A 15 -16.31 -5.90 -0.77
N ASN A 16 -17.03 -5.63 0.32
CA ASN A 16 -17.76 -6.65 1.07
C ASN A 16 -18.98 -7.23 0.35
N ASP A 17 -19.51 -6.53 -0.66
CA ASP A 17 -20.65 -6.99 -1.46
C ASP A 17 -20.20 -7.92 -2.60
N LEU A 18 -18.90 -8.05 -2.84
CA LEU A 18 -18.35 -8.89 -3.89
C LEU A 18 -18.35 -10.36 -3.46
N LYS A 19 -19.03 -11.20 -4.25
CA LYS A 19 -19.00 -12.65 -4.10
C LYS A 19 -17.85 -13.25 -4.89
N LYS A 20 -16.62 -12.89 -4.55
CA LYS A 20 -15.43 -13.54 -5.12
C LYS A 20 -14.95 -14.62 -4.18
N GLY A 21 -14.61 -15.79 -4.72
CA GLY A 21 -13.99 -16.87 -3.98
C GLY A 21 -12.50 -16.58 -3.81
N GLY A 22 -11.95 -16.85 -2.64
CA GLY A 22 -10.51 -16.86 -2.45
C GLY A 22 -9.83 -18.06 -3.12
N SER A 23 -8.54 -18.16 -2.98
CA SER A 23 -7.71 -19.27 -3.39
C SER A 23 -7.05 -19.94 -2.17
N ASN A 24 -6.29 -21.00 -2.39
CA ASN A 24 -5.50 -21.62 -1.31
C ASN A 24 -4.43 -20.67 -0.73
N ALA A 25 -3.99 -19.69 -1.50
CA ALA A 25 -2.98 -18.71 -1.10
C ALA A 25 -3.60 -17.41 -0.53
N ILE A 26 -4.79 -17.04 -1.00
CA ILE A 26 -5.52 -15.83 -0.60
C ILE A 26 -6.91 -16.25 -0.17
N THR A 27 -7.16 -16.21 1.13
CA THR A 27 -8.39 -16.77 1.72
C THR A 27 -9.64 -15.94 1.41
N GLU A 28 -9.49 -14.64 1.12
CA GLU A 28 -10.56 -13.75 0.70
C GLU A 28 -10.08 -12.85 -0.45
N ASP A 29 -10.89 -12.66 -1.48
CA ASP A 29 -10.56 -11.89 -2.68
C ASP A 29 -11.47 -10.64 -2.79
N LYS A 30 -11.28 -9.69 -1.85
CA LYS A 30 -12.06 -8.45 -1.76
C LYS A 30 -11.33 -7.22 -2.31
N GLY A 31 -10.01 -7.31 -2.47
CA GLY A 31 -9.16 -6.20 -2.93
C GLY A 31 -8.93 -5.09 -1.91
N LEU A 32 -9.96 -4.66 -1.18
CA LEU A 32 -9.90 -3.63 -0.14
C LEU A 32 -10.56 -4.16 1.15
N TYR A 33 -9.86 -4.02 2.26
CA TYR A 33 -10.23 -4.60 3.55
C TYR A 33 -10.37 -3.52 4.62
N PHE A 34 -11.46 -3.61 5.38
CA PHE A 34 -11.75 -2.75 6.53
C PHE A 34 -11.67 -3.58 7.80
N ILE A 35 -10.67 -3.32 8.62
CA ILE A 35 -10.42 -4.04 9.86
C ILE A 35 -10.96 -3.22 11.03
N ASN A 36 -11.87 -3.79 11.80
CA ASN A 36 -12.50 -3.15 12.97
C ASN A 36 -12.96 -1.70 12.71
N PRO A 37 -13.74 -1.44 11.65
CA PRO A 37 -14.09 -0.08 11.23
C PRO A 37 -14.91 0.71 12.27
N SER A 38 -15.71 0.02 13.10
CA SER A 38 -16.47 0.62 14.20
C SER A 38 -15.63 0.92 15.45
N GLY A 39 -14.41 0.31 15.55
CA GLY A 39 -13.59 0.42 16.76
C GLY A 39 -14.11 -0.36 17.97
N GLU A 40 -15.10 -1.24 17.79
CA GLU A 40 -15.71 -2.00 18.91
C GLU A 40 -14.73 -2.99 19.54
N ASN A 41 -13.83 -3.56 18.78
CA ASN A 41 -12.79 -4.41 19.31
C ASN A 41 -11.62 -3.56 19.83
N LEU A 42 -11.56 -3.35 21.14
CA LEU A 42 -10.54 -2.52 21.79
C LEU A 42 -9.10 -3.08 21.69
N PHE A 43 -8.94 -4.36 21.32
CA PHE A 43 -7.63 -5.01 21.14
C PHE A 43 -7.13 -4.97 19.69
N LYS A 44 -7.92 -4.42 18.78
CA LYS A 44 -7.61 -4.38 17.36
C LYS A 44 -7.77 -2.97 16.83
N MET A 45 -6.67 -2.34 16.45
CA MET A 45 -6.69 -0.99 15.87
C MET A 45 -7.46 -0.98 14.53
N PRO A 46 -8.34 0.02 14.30
CA PRO A 46 -8.97 0.21 12.99
C PRO A 46 -7.90 0.42 11.90
N GLN A 47 -8.02 -0.36 10.82
CA GLN A 47 -7.12 -0.30 9.67
C GLN A 47 -7.89 -0.46 8.37
N ILE A 48 -7.36 0.12 7.31
CA ILE A 48 -7.73 -0.16 5.92
C ILE A 48 -6.46 -0.59 5.20
N TRP A 49 -6.54 -1.63 4.39
CA TRP A 49 -5.44 -2.07 3.54
C TRP A 49 -5.97 -2.81 2.31
N THR A 50 -5.11 -2.97 1.32
CA THR A 50 -5.44 -3.63 0.05
C THR A 50 -4.63 -4.89 -0.16
N GLN A 51 -5.20 -5.82 -0.92
CA GLN A 51 -4.54 -6.98 -1.50
C GLN A 51 -5.09 -7.20 -2.91
N GLY A 52 -4.26 -6.98 -3.94
CA GLY A 52 -4.69 -6.93 -5.33
C GLY A 52 -4.54 -8.24 -6.11
N GLU A 53 -3.75 -9.19 -5.59
CA GLU A 53 -3.54 -10.48 -6.26
C GLU A 53 -4.81 -11.36 -6.12
N THR A 54 -5.25 -12.06 -7.14
CA THR A 54 -4.70 -12.10 -8.50
C THR A 54 -5.27 -11.02 -9.42
N GLN A 55 -6.54 -10.66 -9.26
CA GLN A 55 -7.30 -9.68 -10.03
C GLN A 55 -8.35 -9.01 -9.12
N ALA A 56 -7.94 -8.56 -7.93
CA ALA A 56 -8.80 -7.95 -6.94
C ALA A 56 -8.72 -6.42 -6.89
N SER A 57 -7.82 -5.80 -7.66
CA SER A 57 -7.69 -4.34 -7.71
C SER A 57 -8.93 -3.67 -8.30
N SER A 58 -9.57 -4.28 -9.27
CA SER A 58 -10.84 -3.79 -9.85
C SER A 58 -12.02 -3.77 -8.85
N ALA A 59 -11.85 -4.36 -7.66
CA ALA A 59 -12.84 -4.32 -6.59
C ALA A 59 -12.92 -2.96 -5.89
N TRP A 60 -11.86 -2.15 -5.96
CA TRP A 60 -11.79 -0.89 -5.24
C TRP A 60 -11.45 0.33 -6.11
N PHE A 61 -10.87 0.14 -7.30
CA PHE A 61 -10.72 1.22 -8.28
C PHE A 61 -10.97 0.73 -9.71
N PRO A 62 -11.51 1.59 -10.60
CA PRO A 62 -11.74 1.24 -12.00
C PRO A 62 -10.41 1.00 -12.73
N THR A 63 -10.18 -0.23 -13.17
CA THR A 63 -8.98 -0.62 -13.91
C THR A 63 -9.23 -1.83 -14.78
N ILE A 64 -8.43 -2.00 -15.83
CA ILE A 64 -8.32 -3.28 -16.53
C ILE A 64 -7.36 -4.13 -15.72
N ASP A 65 -7.91 -5.04 -14.91
CA ASP A 65 -7.19 -5.79 -13.90
C ASP A 65 -6.42 -6.97 -14.53
N SER A 66 -5.40 -6.63 -15.28
CA SER A 66 -4.52 -7.57 -15.98
C SER A 66 -3.07 -7.14 -15.78
N PRO A 67 -2.13 -8.06 -15.46
CA PRO A 67 -0.77 -7.71 -15.07
C PRO A 67 0.06 -7.04 -16.18
N ASN A 68 -0.36 -7.14 -17.44
CA ASN A 68 0.29 -6.47 -18.57
C ASN A 68 -0.19 -5.03 -18.80
N GLU A 69 -1.30 -4.62 -18.19
CA GLU A 69 -1.87 -3.27 -18.27
C GLU A 69 -1.18 -2.33 -17.27
N LYS A 70 0.11 -2.08 -17.51
CA LYS A 70 0.92 -1.26 -16.62
C LYS A 70 0.53 0.20 -16.67
N MET A 71 0.42 0.82 -15.50
CA MET A 71 0.01 2.20 -15.31
C MET A 71 0.94 2.93 -14.34
N THR A 72 1.07 4.24 -14.48
CA THR A 72 1.51 5.14 -13.41
C THR A 72 0.37 5.39 -12.44
N GLN A 73 0.65 5.86 -11.24
CA GLN A 73 -0.36 5.99 -10.22
C GLN A 73 -0.21 7.28 -9.42
N GLU A 74 -1.33 7.95 -9.22
CA GLU A 74 -1.47 9.01 -8.23
C GLU A 74 -2.68 8.72 -7.35
N ILE A 75 -2.50 8.78 -6.02
CA ILE A 75 -3.57 8.56 -5.04
C ILE A 75 -3.63 9.73 -4.07
N TYR A 76 -4.80 10.33 -3.94
CA TYR A 76 -5.12 11.33 -2.92
C TYR A 76 -5.98 10.68 -1.85
N MET A 77 -5.45 10.57 -0.64
CA MET A 77 -6.16 9.99 0.50
C MET A 77 -6.54 11.07 1.50
N THR A 78 -7.83 11.36 1.61
CA THR A 78 -8.35 12.25 2.67
C THR A 78 -8.78 11.41 3.85
N VAL A 79 -8.09 11.57 4.97
CA VAL A 79 -8.27 10.79 6.20
C VAL A 79 -8.30 11.71 7.43
N GLN A 80 -8.81 11.23 8.55
CA GLN A 80 -8.64 11.96 9.83
C GLN A 80 -7.15 12.16 10.12
N ASP A 81 -6.75 13.34 10.63
CA ASP A 81 -5.34 13.73 10.80
C ASP A 81 -4.53 12.77 11.69
N ARG A 82 -5.21 12.00 12.54
CA ARG A 82 -4.58 10.99 13.41
C ARG A 82 -4.07 9.74 12.67
N PHE A 83 -4.59 9.46 11.47
CA PHE A 83 -4.20 8.28 10.73
C PHE A 83 -2.95 8.50 9.88
N THR A 84 -2.11 7.51 9.83
CA THR A 84 -0.99 7.42 8.90
C THR A 84 -1.46 6.73 7.63
N THR A 85 -1.03 7.25 6.47
CA THR A 85 -1.27 6.62 5.16
C THR A 85 0.01 6.05 4.60
N LEU A 86 -0.12 5.00 3.79
CA LEU A 86 0.96 4.47 2.95
C LEU A 86 0.38 4.08 1.59
N SER A 87 1.12 4.37 0.52
CA SER A 87 0.83 3.87 -0.83
C SER A 87 2.10 3.66 -1.63
N ASN A 88 1.94 3.21 -2.87
CA ASN A 88 3.04 3.08 -3.83
C ASN A 88 3.70 4.45 -4.12
N GLY A 89 4.99 4.44 -4.48
CA GLY A 89 5.72 5.65 -4.81
C GLY A 89 6.06 6.52 -3.60
N LEU A 90 6.12 7.83 -3.78
CA LEU A 90 6.49 8.81 -2.78
C LEU A 90 5.28 9.61 -2.28
N LEU A 91 5.30 10.01 -1.02
CA LEU A 91 4.40 11.04 -0.50
C LEU A 91 4.93 12.39 -0.99
N VAL A 92 4.25 12.98 -1.97
CA VAL A 92 4.70 14.23 -2.62
C VAL A 92 4.06 15.48 -2.03
N ASP A 93 2.89 15.33 -1.40
CA ASP A 93 2.24 16.42 -0.65
C ASP A 93 1.38 15.87 0.49
N SER A 94 1.20 16.68 1.52
CA SER A 94 0.34 16.37 2.67
C SER A 94 -0.27 17.65 3.22
N LYS A 95 -1.56 17.84 3.02
CA LYS A 95 -2.27 19.07 3.35
C LYS A 95 -3.33 18.85 4.42
N LYS A 96 -3.22 19.56 5.54
CA LYS A 96 -4.27 19.61 6.57
C LYS A 96 -5.47 20.40 6.08
N ASN A 97 -6.65 19.87 6.32
CA ASN A 97 -7.94 20.51 6.04
C ASN A 97 -8.49 21.18 7.30
N THR A 98 -9.49 22.04 7.13
CA THR A 98 -10.10 22.80 8.24
C THR A 98 -11.07 21.97 9.08
N ASP A 99 -11.45 20.79 8.61
CA ASP A 99 -12.43 19.89 9.23
C ASP A 99 -11.80 18.77 10.09
N GLY A 100 -10.48 18.86 10.38
CA GLY A 100 -9.74 17.86 11.15
C GLY A 100 -9.26 16.66 10.33
N THR A 101 -9.43 16.71 9.01
CA THR A 101 -8.87 15.74 8.09
C THR A 101 -7.54 16.22 7.50
N ARG A 102 -6.85 15.31 6.82
CA ARG A 102 -5.65 15.58 6.02
C ARG A 102 -5.77 14.84 4.69
N THR A 103 -5.31 15.49 3.62
CA THR A 103 -5.18 14.88 2.30
C THR A 103 -3.71 14.62 2.01
N ASP A 104 -3.34 13.37 1.86
CA ASP A 104 -2.02 12.92 1.46
C ASP A 104 -2.03 12.56 -0.02
N HIS A 105 -1.05 13.09 -0.77
CA HIS A 105 -0.84 12.81 -2.19
C HIS A 105 0.36 11.89 -2.38
N TRP A 106 0.10 10.67 -2.82
CA TRP A 106 1.10 9.67 -3.16
C TRP A 106 1.24 9.55 -4.68
N GLN A 107 2.46 9.42 -5.19
CA GLN A 107 2.74 9.35 -6.62
C GLN A 107 3.79 8.28 -6.93
N LEU A 108 3.47 7.44 -7.91
CA LEU A 108 4.40 6.50 -8.55
C LEU A 108 4.45 6.79 -10.05
N ASN A 109 5.62 7.23 -10.53
CA ASN A 109 5.83 7.58 -11.94
C ASN A 109 6.28 6.39 -12.79
N GLU A 110 6.78 5.34 -12.16
CA GLU A 110 7.19 4.12 -12.84
C GLU A 110 5.98 3.22 -13.10
N PRO A 111 5.74 2.80 -14.37
CA PRO A 111 4.61 1.94 -14.69
C PRO A 111 4.68 0.59 -13.98
N HIS A 112 3.60 0.20 -13.30
CA HIS A 112 3.47 -1.09 -12.62
C HIS A 112 2.12 -1.75 -12.90
N SER A 113 2.03 -3.04 -12.61
CA SER A 113 0.79 -3.81 -12.81
C SER A 113 -0.28 -3.41 -11.80
N PRO A 114 -1.58 -3.38 -12.18
CA PRO A 114 -2.68 -2.96 -11.31
C PRO A 114 -2.77 -3.74 -9.99
N TYR A 115 -2.49 -5.05 -10.00
CA TYR A 115 -2.55 -5.88 -8.79
C TYR A 115 -1.52 -5.49 -7.72
N LEU A 116 -0.47 -4.73 -8.10
CA LEU A 116 0.55 -4.20 -7.20
C LEU A 116 0.19 -2.83 -6.60
N ALA A 117 -0.94 -2.25 -7.03
CA ALA A 117 -1.45 -1.01 -6.44
C ALA A 117 -1.91 -1.25 -5.01
N MET A 118 -1.47 -0.41 -4.09
CA MET A 118 -1.82 -0.55 -2.68
C MET A 118 -2.12 0.78 -2.01
N LEU A 119 -2.96 0.70 -1.01
CA LEU A 119 -3.09 1.72 0.02
C LEU A 119 -3.23 1.08 1.41
N ALA A 120 -2.76 1.78 2.42
CA ALA A 120 -3.01 1.43 3.81
C ALA A 120 -3.29 2.70 4.62
N VAL A 121 -4.20 2.60 5.58
CA VAL A 121 -4.60 3.66 6.52
C VAL A 121 -4.76 3.06 7.91
N GLY A 122 -4.17 3.70 8.92
CA GLY A 122 -4.28 3.27 10.32
C GLY A 122 -3.42 4.11 11.24
N GLU A 123 -3.47 3.86 12.54
CA GLU A 123 -2.59 4.53 13.52
C GLU A 123 -1.20 3.87 13.55
N PHE A 124 -0.55 3.81 12.40
CA PHE A 124 0.79 3.27 12.29
C PHE A 124 1.86 4.27 12.72
N VAL A 125 2.95 3.74 13.28
CA VAL A 125 4.20 4.47 13.48
C VAL A 125 5.14 4.13 12.33
N LYS A 126 5.65 5.16 11.66
CA LYS A 126 6.70 5.03 10.65
C LYS A 126 8.06 5.03 11.33
N ILE A 127 8.84 3.98 11.12
CA ILE A 127 10.25 3.88 11.52
C ILE A 127 11.09 3.98 10.26
N THR A 128 11.90 5.03 10.16
CA THR A 128 12.83 5.20 9.04
C THR A 128 14.15 4.53 9.37
N ASP A 129 14.65 3.74 8.44
CA ASP A 129 15.97 3.12 8.52
C ASP A 129 17.00 3.91 7.68
N THR A 130 18.24 3.43 7.67
CA THR A 130 19.30 4.01 6.84
C THR A 130 18.91 3.88 5.36
N PRO A 131 18.90 4.97 4.59
CA PRO A 131 18.55 4.92 3.18
C PRO A 131 19.50 4.01 2.38
N TRP A 132 18.95 3.36 1.35
CA TRP A 132 19.73 2.62 0.38
C TRP A 132 19.87 3.43 -0.92
N ASN A 133 21.10 3.81 -1.29
CA ASN A 133 21.38 4.63 -2.49
C ASN A 133 20.44 5.85 -2.64
N GLY A 134 20.21 6.58 -1.53
CA GLY A 134 19.34 7.75 -1.48
C GLY A 134 17.84 7.44 -1.46
N LYS A 135 17.44 6.18 -1.56
CA LYS A 135 16.05 5.74 -1.46
C LYS A 135 15.68 5.46 -0.01
N GLU A 136 14.51 5.93 0.43
CA GLU A 136 14.01 5.68 1.77
C GLU A 136 13.77 4.17 1.98
N VAL A 137 14.18 3.67 3.14
CA VAL A 137 13.79 2.38 3.69
C VAL A 137 13.03 2.63 4.97
N SER A 138 11.80 2.13 5.08
CA SER A 138 10.94 2.43 6.22
C SER A 138 9.98 1.28 6.56
N TYR A 139 9.58 1.24 7.84
CA TYR A 139 8.70 0.22 8.40
C TYR A 139 7.49 0.89 9.04
N TYR A 140 6.31 0.38 8.76
CA TYR A 140 5.05 0.85 9.30
C TYR A 140 4.46 -0.24 10.18
N VAL A 141 4.34 0.04 11.46
CA VAL A 141 3.84 -0.93 12.45
C VAL A 141 2.91 -0.23 13.44
N GLU A 142 2.06 -0.98 14.11
CA GLU A 142 1.32 -0.42 15.25
C GLU A 142 2.28 0.05 16.35
N LYS A 143 1.90 1.09 17.08
CA LYS A 143 2.72 1.72 18.14
C LYS A 143 3.28 0.71 19.15
N LEU A 144 2.50 -0.32 19.47
CA LEU A 144 2.91 -1.39 20.40
C LEU A 144 4.16 -2.13 19.91
N TYR A 145 4.36 -2.24 18.61
CA TYR A 145 5.45 -3.00 17.98
C TYR A 145 6.62 -2.12 17.50
N ALA A 146 6.56 -0.80 17.72
CA ALA A 146 7.56 0.14 17.22
C ALA A 146 9.00 -0.23 17.62
N ASN A 147 9.20 -0.66 18.88
CA ASN A 147 10.52 -1.03 19.40
C ASN A 147 11.04 -2.37 18.85
N HIS A 148 10.18 -3.16 18.22
CA HIS A 148 10.53 -4.47 17.65
C HIS A 148 10.76 -4.40 16.12
N ALA A 149 10.34 -3.32 15.47
CA ALA A 149 10.37 -3.20 14.01
C ALA A 149 11.77 -3.42 13.43
N LYS A 150 12.81 -2.82 14.03
CA LYS A 150 14.20 -3.01 13.56
C LYS A 150 14.73 -4.43 13.79
N ALA A 151 14.27 -5.12 14.82
CA ALA A 151 14.67 -6.51 15.04
C ALA A 151 14.04 -7.46 14.00
N ILE A 152 12.89 -7.09 13.43
CA ILE A 152 12.17 -7.89 12.42
C ILE A 152 12.62 -7.53 11.01
N PHE A 153 12.75 -6.24 10.71
CA PHE A 153 12.93 -5.72 9.35
C PHE A 153 14.33 -5.14 9.09
N GLY A 154 15.22 -5.09 10.10
CA GLY A 154 16.50 -4.36 10.03
C GLY A 154 17.47 -4.83 8.95
N ASP A 155 17.35 -6.08 8.49
CA ASP A 155 18.17 -6.64 7.42
C ASP A 155 17.70 -6.24 6.00
N THR A 156 16.57 -5.53 5.90
CA THR A 156 15.95 -5.15 4.61
C THR A 156 16.93 -4.41 3.70
N ARG A 157 17.68 -3.45 4.24
CA ARG A 157 18.67 -2.70 3.46
C ARG A 157 19.76 -3.61 2.90
N GLU A 158 20.28 -4.54 3.70
CA GLU A 158 21.27 -5.52 3.28
C GLU A 158 20.71 -6.46 2.20
N MET A 159 19.46 -6.89 2.36
CA MET A 159 18.77 -7.71 1.36
C MET A 159 18.63 -6.99 0.02
N ILE A 160 18.24 -5.70 0.03
CA ILE A 160 18.13 -4.89 -1.20
C ILE A 160 19.50 -4.77 -1.87
N ASP A 161 20.56 -4.51 -1.10
CA ASP A 161 21.92 -4.41 -1.60
C ASP A 161 22.40 -5.75 -2.19
N PHE A 162 22.20 -6.83 -1.44
CA PHE A 162 22.56 -8.18 -1.89
C PHE A 162 21.89 -8.55 -3.21
N PHE A 163 20.57 -8.38 -3.31
CA PHE A 163 19.85 -8.75 -4.53
C PHE A 163 20.18 -7.82 -5.70
N SER A 164 20.35 -6.53 -5.47
CA SER A 164 20.77 -5.57 -6.50
C SER A 164 22.13 -5.96 -7.08
N ASN A 165 23.08 -6.31 -6.24
CA ASN A 165 24.43 -6.75 -6.66
C ASN A 165 24.39 -8.14 -7.34
N LYS A 166 23.63 -9.07 -6.78
CA LYS A 166 23.54 -10.44 -7.31
C LYS A 166 22.88 -10.52 -8.68
N LEU A 167 21.87 -9.69 -8.91
CA LEU A 167 21.14 -9.62 -10.18
C LEU A 167 21.80 -8.64 -11.18
N GLY A 168 22.74 -7.80 -10.73
CA GLY A 168 23.38 -6.77 -11.56
C GLY A 168 22.44 -5.64 -11.95
N VAL A 169 21.31 -5.49 -11.25
CA VAL A 169 20.29 -4.45 -11.49
C VAL A 169 19.94 -3.81 -10.15
N PRO A 170 20.07 -2.48 -10.00
CA PRO A 170 19.67 -1.81 -8.77
C PRO A 170 18.17 -1.89 -8.56
N TYR A 171 17.74 -1.89 -7.29
CA TYR A 171 16.32 -1.81 -6.94
C TYR A 171 15.66 -0.60 -7.63
N ALA A 172 14.63 -0.87 -8.43
CA ALA A 172 14.10 0.08 -9.41
C ALA A 172 13.24 1.20 -8.78
N TRP A 173 12.48 0.87 -7.73
CA TRP A 173 11.44 1.74 -7.21
C TRP A 173 11.99 2.88 -6.34
N PRO A 174 11.22 3.99 -6.12
CA PRO A 174 11.73 5.20 -5.49
C PRO A 174 11.93 5.09 -3.97
N LYS A 175 11.28 4.15 -3.30
CA LYS A 175 11.46 3.82 -1.88
C LYS A 175 11.24 2.33 -1.66
N TYR A 176 11.58 1.83 -0.47
CA TYR A 176 11.15 0.52 0.02
C TYR A 176 10.48 0.68 1.39
N ALA A 177 9.17 0.49 1.43
CA ALA A 177 8.41 0.47 2.68
C ALA A 177 7.89 -0.93 2.96
N GLN A 178 7.86 -1.33 4.23
CA GLN A 178 7.18 -2.54 4.70
C GLN A 178 6.11 -2.15 5.70
N ILE A 179 4.96 -2.79 5.65
CA ILE A 179 3.86 -2.56 6.58
C ILE A 179 3.34 -3.87 7.16
N ALA A 180 3.18 -3.92 8.48
CA ALA A 180 2.53 -5.03 9.15
C ALA A 180 1.09 -4.67 9.50
N VAL A 181 0.13 -5.37 8.89
CA VAL A 181 -1.31 -5.13 9.07
C VAL A 181 -1.99 -6.28 9.81
N ARG A 182 -3.17 -6.02 10.37
CA ARG A 182 -3.99 -7.02 11.04
C ARG A 182 -4.80 -7.84 10.05
N ASP A 183 -5.01 -9.11 10.38
CA ASP A 183 -5.88 -10.05 9.66
C ASP A 183 -5.53 -10.17 8.16
N TYR A 184 -4.24 -10.09 7.83
CA TYR A 184 -3.83 -10.21 6.45
C TYR A 184 -4.20 -11.59 5.88
N VAL A 185 -4.72 -11.60 4.66
CA VAL A 185 -5.33 -12.79 4.04
C VAL A 185 -4.34 -13.73 3.35
N SER A 186 -3.05 -13.38 3.36
CA SER A 186 -1.95 -14.17 2.79
C SER A 186 -0.70 -14.03 3.66
N GLY A 187 0.44 -14.59 3.22
CA GLY A 187 1.72 -14.47 3.92
C GLY A 187 2.32 -13.06 3.81
N ALA A 188 2.38 -12.53 2.60
CA ALA A 188 2.88 -11.21 2.26
C ALA A 188 2.38 -10.82 0.86
N MET A 189 2.64 -9.58 0.46
CA MET A 189 2.36 -9.09 -0.89
C MET A 189 3.49 -8.19 -1.36
N GLU A 190 3.96 -8.42 -2.60
CA GLU A 190 5.04 -7.69 -3.24
C GLU A 190 4.60 -6.36 -3.87
N ASN A 191 3.68 -5.63 -3.27
CA ASN A 191 3.23 -4.34 -3.80
C ASN A 191 4.40 -3.41 -4.11
N THR A 192 4.33 -2.75 -5.24
CA THR A 192 5.41 -1.88 -5.73
C THR A 192 5.81 -0.82 -4.72
N SER A 193 7.04 -0.87 -4.23
CA SER A 193 7.65 0.07 -3.27
C SER A 193 7.05 0.11 -1.86
N ALA A 194 6.04 -0.74 -1.55
CA ALA A 194 5.35 -0.77 -0.25
C ALA A 194 4.75 -2.16 0.00
N THR A 195 5.55 -3.10 0.53
CA THR A 195 5.21 -4.52 0.77
C THR A 195 4.58 -4.77 2.13
#